data_b99655b59bae590ee933fe81501c1d77
#
_entry.id   b99655b59bae590ee933fe81501c1d77
#
_cell.length_a   1.000
_cell.length_b   1.000
_cell.length_c   1.000
_cell.angle_alpha   90.00
_cell.angle_beta   90.00
_cell.angle_gamma   90.00
#
_symmetry.space_group_name_H-M   'P 1'
#
loop_
_entity.id
_entity.type
_entity.pdbx_description
1 polymer ?
#
loop_
_entity_poly.entity_id
_entity_poly.type
_entity_poly.pdbx_seq_one_letter_code
_entity_poly.pdbx_strand_id
1 'polypeptide(L)'
;MKKFAMVFPGQGSQTVGMLAELASDYPIVQETFKQASEVLGYDLWQLVQEGPAEELNKTWQTQPALLTASVAVYRVWQQKYPELKPEVMAGHSLGEYSALVCAGVLDFQDAVKLVELRGKLMQQAVPEGTGAMYAIIGLDNDAIINACKQAEQGEVVSAVNFNSPGQVVIAGAKAAVERAAALCKEAGAKRALPLAVSVPSHCALMKPAADQLSVSLESITLKAPVVAVLNNVDVKAETDAVAIRNALVRQLYSPVRWTETVEKMGQNGVEVLVEVGPGKVLNGLTKRIVDSLQAVSVNDVKSLDSIEEVLA
;
A
#
# COMPACT_ATOMS: atom_id res chain seq x y z
N MET A 1 -5.76 -6.60 -27.28
CA MET A 1 -5.90 -5.98 -25.96
C MET A 1 -4.60 -6.19 -25.21
N LYS A 2 -4.02 -5.15 -24.63
CA LYS A 2 -2.80 -5.20 -23.85
C LYS A 2 -2.99 -5.98 -22.57
N LYS A 3 -1.98 -6.71 -22.14
CA LYS A 3 -1.96 -7.36 -20.83
C LYS A 3 -1.75 -6.31 -19.74
N PHE A 4 -2.60 -6.30 -18.74
CA PHE A 4 -2.51 -5.31 -17.69
C PHE A 4 -2.52 -5.93 -16.29
N ALA A 5 -1.94 -5.21 -15.35
CA ALA A 5 -2.01 -5.49 -13.93
C ALA A 5 -2.77 -4.38 -13.20
N MET A 6 -3.42 -4.73 -12.10
CA MET A 6 -3.99 -3.75 -11.18
C MET A 6 -3.10 -3.59 -9.96
N VAL A 7 -2.79 -2.35 -9.61
CA VAL A 7 -2.03 -2.03 -8.41
C VAL A 7 -2.83 -1.11 -7.50
N PHE A 8 -2.65 -1.29 -6.20
CA PHE A 8 -3.46 -0.62 -5.18
C PHE A 8 -2.58 0.25 -4.26
N PRO A 9 -2.95 1.53 -4.07
CA PRO A 9 -2.14 2.46 -3.30
C PRO A 9 -2.15 2.15 -1.80
N GLY A 10 -1.10 2.58 -1.13
CA GLY A 10 -0.98 2.57 0.32
C GLY A 10 -1.11 3.95 0.95
N GLN A 11 -0.76 4.05 2.22
CA GLN A 11 -0.81 5.27 3.02
C GLN A 11 -0.02 6.40 2.36
N GLY A 12 -0.60 7.60 2.35
CA GLY A 12 -0.10 8.78 1.66
C GLY A 12 -0.92 9.15 0.40
N SER A 13 -1.79 8.26 -0.06
CA SER A 13 -2.68 8.50 -1.22
C SER A 13 -4.05 9.06 -0.84
N GLN A 14 -4.40 9.07 0.45
CA GLN A 14 -5.66 9.63 0.95
C GLN A 14 -5.68 11.15 0.89
N THR A 15 -6.82 11.70 0.52
CA THR A 15 -7.10 13.13 0.61
C THR A 15 -8.57 13.34 1.02
N VAL A 16 -8.83 14.40 1.77
CA VAL A 16 -10.21 14.81 2.05
C VAL A 16 -10.89 15.17 0.74
N GLY A 17 -12.10 14.64 0.52
CA GLY A 17 -12.87 14.79 -0.72
C GLY A 17 -12.56 13.74 -1.80
N MET A 18 -11.68 12.77 -1.54
CA MET A 18 -11.37 11.73 -2.52
C MET A 18 -12.62 10.96 -2.96
N LEU A 19 -12.71 10.61 -4.26
CA LEU A 19 -13.81 9.88 -4.91
C LEU A 19 -15.17 10.60 -4.95
N ALA A 20 -15.27 11.87 -4.58
CA ALA A 20 -16.53 12.60 -4.57
C ALA A 20 -17.20 12.64 -5.96
N GLU A 21 -16.43 12.90 -7.01
CA GLU A 21 -16.92 12.90 -8.40
C GLU A 21 -17.40 11.51 -8.81
N LEU A 22 -16.59 10.49 -8.59
CA LEU A 22 -16.95 9.11 -8.95
C LEU A 22 -18.21 8.64 -8.21
N ALA A 23 -18.37 9.03 -6.94
CA ALA A 23 -19.53 8.72 -6.14
C ALA A 23 -20.84 9.37 -6.65
N SER A 24 -20.74 10.52 -7.34
CA SER A 24 -21.89 11.19 -7.94
C SER A 24 -22.48 10.40 -9.10
N ASP A 25 -21.64 9.71 -9.85
CA ASP A 25 -22.07 8.95 -11.04
C ASP A 25 -22.29 7.46 -10.73
N TYR A 26 -21.62 6.94 -9.69
CA TYR A 26 -21.66 5.52 -9.34
C TYR A 26 -22.06 5.31 -7.87
N PRO A 27 -23.36 5.05 -7.59
CA PRO A 27 -23.87 4.84 -6.22
C PRO A 27 -23.14 3.74 -5.43
N ILE A 28 -22.55 2.76 -6.10
CA ILE A 28 -21.79 1.67 -5.50
C ILE A 28 -20.61 2.18 -4.64
N VAL A 29 -20.09 3.38 -4.93
CA VAL A 29 -19.02 4.00 -4.13
C VAL A 29 -19.52 4.28 -2.73
N GLN A 30 -20.62 5.00 -2.59
CA GLN A 30 -21.20 5.31 -1.27
C GLN A 30 -21.71 4.05 -0.56
N GLU A 31 -22.26 3.09 -1.30
CA GLU A 31 -22.68 1.81 -0.73
C GLU A 31 -21.50 1.04 -0.14
N THR A 32 -20.34 1.06 -0.81
CA THR A 32 -19.12 0.44 -0.29
C THR A 32 -18.66 1.11 1.01
N PHE A 33 -18.67 2.43 1.08
CA PHE A 33 -18.35 3.17 2.31
C PHE A 33 -19.35 2.93 3.43
N LYS A 34 -20.64 2.77 3.11
CA LYS A 34 -21.67 2.40 4.06
C LYS A 34 -21.39 1.04 4.71
N GLN A 35 -21.08 0.03 3.89
CA GLN A 35 -20.72 -1.30 4.39
C GLN A 35 -19.49 -1.26 5.31
N ALA A 36 -18.49 -0.45 4.99
CA ALA A 36 -17.33 -0.24 5.85
C ALA A 36 -17.73 0.44 7.17
N SER A 37 -18.56 1.48 7.11
CA SER A 37 -19.02 2.23 8.29
C SER A 37 -19.81 1.34 9.26
N GLU A 38 -20.63 0.42 8.77
CA GLU A 38 -21.38 -0.54 9.58
C GLU A 38 -20.47 -1.39 10.49
N VAL A 39 -19.31 -1.80 10.01
CA VAL A 39 -18.38 -2.63 10.79
C VAL A 39 -17.39 -1.83 11.61
N LEU A 40 -17.12 -0.59 11.24
CA LEU A 40 -16.24 0.33 11.98
C LEU A 40 -16.96 1.02 13.16
N GLY A 41 -18.28 1.21 13.05
CA GLY A 41 -19.07 1.90 14.07
C GLY A 41 -18.99 3.43 14.00
N TYR A 42 -18.50 3.98 12.89
CA TYR A 42 -18.51 5.41 12.59
C TYR A 42 -18.70 5.64 11.08
N ASP A 43 -19.08 6.87 10.68
CA ASP A 43 -19.29 7.23 9.28
C ASP A 43 -17.95 7.51 8.57
N LEU A 44 -17.45 6.50 7.87
CA LEU A 44 -16.20 6.59 7.12
C LEU A 44 -16.33 7.53 5.91
N TRP A 45 -17.51 7.57 5.26
CA TRP A 45 -17.74 8.47 4.13
C TRP A 45 -17.66 9.93 4.56
N GLN A 46 -18.32 10.28 5.69
CA GLN A 46 -18.23 11.62 6.25
C GLN A 46 -16.78 12.00 6.58
N LEU A 47 -16.03 11.13 7.23
CA LEU A 47 -14.61 11.38 7.52
C LEU A 47 -13.81 11.65 6.25
N VAL A 48 -14.03 10.85 5.20
CA VAL A 48 -13.29 10.97 3.94
C VAL A 48 -13.68 12.25 3.18
N GLN A 49 -14.96 12.65 3.20
CA GLN A 49 -15.43 13.84 2.49
C GLN A 49 -15.18 15.14 3.23
N GLU A 50 -15.34 15.15 4.54
CA GLU A 50 -15.34 16.38 5.35
C GLU A 50 -14.09 16.51 6.21
N GLY A 51 -13.35 15.43 6.47
CA GLY A 51 -12.20 15.41 7.35
C GLY A 51 -12.57 15.51 8.83
N PRO A 52 -11.71 16.10 9.67
CA PRO A 52 -10.50 16.83 9.29
C PRO A 52 -9.36 15.93 8.79
N ALA A 53 -8.42 16.49 8.03
CA ALA A 53 -7.30 15.74 7.47
C ALA A 53 -6.45 15.05 8.55
N GLU A 54 -6.27 15.67 9.71
CA GLU A 54 -5.53 15.12 10.84
C GLU A 54 -6.15 13.80 11.33
N GLU A 55 -7.49 13.72 11.35
CA GLU A 55 -8.19 12.47 11.73
C GLU A 55 -8.02 11.41 10.64
N LEU A 56 -8.21 11.78 9.36
CA LEU A 56 -8.03 10.86 8.23
C LEU A 56 -6.60 10.33 8.14
N ASN A 57 -5.61 11.10 8.58
CA ASN A 57 -4.18 10.73 8.55
C ASN A 57 -3.74 9.87 9.74
N LYS A 58 -4.60 9.62 10.73
CA LYS A 58 -4.32 8.62 11.76
C LYS A 58 -4.32 7.23 11.13
N THR A 59 -3.23 6.47 11.31
CA THR A 59 -3.03 5.22 10.54
C THR A 59 -4.19 4.23 10.67
N TRP A 60 -4.85 4.14 11.82
CA TRP A 60 -6.02 3.27 12.02
C TRP A 60 -7.30 3.76 11.34
N GLN A 61 -7.34 5.01 10.88
CA GLN A 61 -8.42 5.56 10.05
C GLN A 61 -8.02 5.60 8.57
N THR A 62 -6.76 5.91 8.28
CA THR A 62 -6.21 5.91 6.91
C THR A 62 -6.36 4.54 6.25
N GLN A 63 -6.03 3.47 6.97
CA GLN A 63 -6.01 2.13 6.40
C GLN A 63 -7.40 1.65 5.95
N PRO A 64 -8.45 1.69 6.78
CA PRO A 64 -9.79 1.35 6.30
C PRO A 64 -10.32 2.31 5.24
N ALA A 65 -9.95 3.61 5.28
CA ALA A 65 -10.36 4.57 4.26
C ALA A 65 -9.76 4.23 2.87
N LEU A 66 -8.48 3.91 2.80
CA LEU A 66 -7.81 3.53 1.56
C LEU A 66 -8.27 2.18 1.02
N LEU A 67 -8.45 1.18 1.88
CA LEU A 67 -8.99 -0.11 1.48
C LEU A 67 -10.38 0.07 0.87
N THR A 68 -11.26 0.79 1.55
CA THR A 68 -12.64 1.02 1.10
C THR A 68 -12.67 1.80 -0.20
N ALA A 69 -11.86 2.85 -0.34
CA ALA A 69 -11.76 3.64 -1.56
C ALA A 69 -11.30 2.79 -2.75
N SER A 70 -10.24 1.99 -2.58
CA SER A 70 -9.73 1.12 -3.64
C SER A 70 -10.74 0.05 -4.05
N VAL A 71 -11.40 -0.59 -3.08
CA VAL A 71 -12.46 -1.59 -3.35
C VAL A 71 -13.66 -0.94 -4.05
N ALA A 72 -14.04 0.28 -3.66
CA ALA A 72 -15.13 1.02 -4.31
C ALA A 72 -14.81 1.28 -5.79
N VAL A 73 -13.61 1.77 -6.11
CA VAL A 73 -13.18 1.98 -7.50
C VAL A 73 -13.17 0.66 -8.28
N TYR A 74 -12.67 -0.42 -7.68
CA TYR A 74 -12.69 -1.73 -8.31
C TYR A 74 -14.11 -2.25 -8.58
N ARG A 75 -15.06 -2.02 -7.69
CA ARG A 75 -16.49 -2.37 -7.90
C ARG A 75 -17.10 -1.56 -9.06
N VAL A 76 -16.75 -0.28 -9.18
CA VAL A 76 -17.16 0.53 -10.35
C VAL A 76 -16.56 -0.04 -11.63
N TRP A 77 -15.28 -0.42 -11.62
CA TRP A 77 -14.64 -1.10 -12.75
C TRP A 77 -15.40 -2.37 -13.14
N GLN A 78 -15.73 -3.22 -12.18
CA GLN A 78 -16.45 -4.48 -12.43
C GLN A 78 -17.84 -4.25 -13.03
N GLN A 79 -18.55 -3.18 -12.63
CA GLN A 79 -19.85 -2.82 -13.23
C GLN A 79 -19.70 -2.35 -14.65
N LYS A 80 -18.67 -1.55 -14.94
CA LYS A 80 -18.49 -0.96 -16.27
C LYS A 80 -17.80 -1.90 -17.26
N TYR A 81 -16.81 -2.66 -16.77
CA TYR A 81 -15.94 -3.51 -17.57
C TYR A 81 -15.85 -4.95 -17.01
N PRO A 82 -16.96 -5.70 -16.94
CA PRO A 82 -17.00 -7.01 -16.30
C PRO A 82 -16.06 -8.05 -16.95
N GLU A 83 -15.76 -7.87 -18.26
CA GLU A 83 -14.88 -8.77 -19.01
C GLU A 83 -13.39 -8.42 -18.92
N LEU A 84 -13.06 -7.20 -18.48
CA LEU A 84 -11.67 -6.76 -18.35
C LEU A 84 -11.07 -7.22 -17.03
N LYS A 85 -10.27 -8.30 -17.08
CA LYS A 85 -9.61 -8.89 -15.92
C LYS A 85 -8.11 -8.69 -15.99
N PRO A 86 -7.46 -8.25 -14.90
CA PRO A 86 -6.01 -8.13 -14.86
C PRO A 86 -5.34 -9.51 -14.83
N GLU A 87 -4.13 -9.60 -15.39
CA GLU A 87 -3.28 -10.79 -15.30
C GLU A 87 -2.79 -11.06 -13.87
N VAL A 88 -2.54 -9.98 -13.13
CA VAL A 88 -2.00 -10.02 -11.77
C VAL A 88 -2.37 -8.74 -11.02
N MET A 89 -2.47 -8.86 -9.72
CA MET A 89 -2.68 -7.74 -8.80
C MET A 89 -1.52 -7.61 -7.83
N ALA A 90 -1.28 -6.41 -7.33
CA ALA A 90 -0.42 -6.15 -6.19
C ALA A 90 -0.84 -4.87 -5.49
N GLY A 91 -0.41 -4.67 -4.26
CA GLY A 91 -0.66 -3.43 -3.54
C GLY A 91 0.53 -3.05 -2.67
N HIS A 92 0.76 -1.76 -2.49
CA HIS A 92 1.85 -1.25 -1.69
C HIS A 92 1.43 -1.20 -0.22
N SER A 93 2.08 -1.97 0.66
CA SER A 93 1.77 -2.04 2.09
C SER A 93 0.28 -2.33 2.35
N LEU A 94 -0.49 -1.38 2.85
CA LEU A 94 -1.95 -1.49 3.01
C LEU A 94 -2.65 -1.95 1.71
N GLY A 95 -2.16 -1.49 0.58
CA GLY A 95 -2.73 -1.83 -0.73
C GLY A 95 -2.72 -3.33 -1.05
N GLU A 96 -1.85 -4.13 -0.43
CA GLU A 96 -1.87 -5.60 -0.57
C GLU A 96 -3.19 -6.19 -0.04
N TYR A 97 -3.75 -5.63 1.03
CA TYR A 97 -5.07 -6.03 1.54
C TYR A 97 -6.19 -5.68 0.54
N SER A 98 -6.11 -4.50 -0.09
CA SER A 98 -7.03 -4.11 -1.16
C SER A 98 -6.98 -5.08 -2.33
N ALA A 99 -5.78 -5.47 -2.77
CA ALA A 99 -5.57 -6.47 -3.80
C ALA A 99 -6.18 -7.83 -3.42
N LEU A 100 -5.99 -8.28 -2.19
CA LEU A 100 -6.53 -9.55 -1.70
C LEU A 100 -8.07 -9.54 -1.62
N VAL A 101 -8.69 -8.42 -1.26
CA VAL A 101 -10.15 -8.28 -1.32
C VAL A 101 -10.64 -8.34 -2.77
N CYS A 102 -10.02 -7.59 -3.67
CA CYS A 102 -10.41 -7.54 -5.08
C CYS A 102 -10.18 -8.89 -5.80
N ALA A 103 -9.18 -9.66 -5.37
CA ALA A 103 -8.91 -11.02 -5.85
C ALA A 103 -9.79 -12.10 -5.17
N GLY A 104 -10.73 -11.73 -4.30
CA GLY A 104 -11.67 -12.63 -3.66
C GLY A 104 -11.10 -13.47 -2.52
N VAL A 105 -9.90 -13.14 -2.02
CA VAL A 105 -9.23 -13.86 -0.92
C VAL A 105 -9.83 -13.49 0.42
N LEU A 106 -10.00 -12.19 0.68
CA LEU A 106 -10.54 -11.62 1.91
C LEU A 106 -11.97 -11.11 1.70
N ASP A 107 -12.86 -11.40 2.63
CA ASP A 107 -14.13 -10.69 2.70
C ASP A 107 -13.90 -9.21 2.97
N PHE A 108 -14.68 -8.34 2.32
CA PHE A 108 -14.49 -6.90 2.42
C PHE A 108 -14.67 -6.35 3.84
N GLN A 109 -15.75 -6.76 4.53
CA GLN A 109 -16.03 -6.27 5.87
C GLN A 109 -15.02 -6.80 6.90
N ASP A 110 -14.58 -8.05 6.76
CA ASP A 110 -13.51 -8.61 7.57
C ASP A 110 -12.18 -7.87 7.33
N ALA A 111 -11.88 -7.55 6.07
CA ALA A 111 -10.68 -6.79 5.71
C ALA A 111 -10.70 -5.36 6.29
N VAL A 112 -11.84 -4.68 6.28
CA VAL A 112 -12.01 -3.34 6.88
C VAL A 112 -11.66 -3.37 8.37
N LYS A 113 -12.21 -4.32 9.12
CA LYS A 113 -11.90 -4.49 10.55
C LYS A 113 -10.43 -4.85 10.77
N LEU A 114 -9.90 -5.72 9.94
CA LEU A 114 -8.52 -6.20 10.03
C LEU A 114 -7.52 -5.07 9.83
N VAL A 115 -7.72 -4.20 8.85
CA VAL A 115 -6.77 -3.11 8.59
C VAL A 115 -6.92 -1.95 9.59
N GLU A 116 -8.11 -1.73 10.16
CA GLU A 116 -8.27 -0.85 11.32
C GLU A 116 -7.46 -1.36 12.51
N LEU A 117 -7.58 -2.65 12.82
CA LEU A 117 -6.80 -3.30 13.87
C LEU A 117 -5.30 -3.23 13.57
N ARG A 118 -4.89 -3.49 12.32
CA ARG A 118 -3.50 -3.36 11.87
C ARG A 118 -2.96 -1.97 12.19
N GLY A 119 -3.70 -0.93 11.86
CA GLY A 119 -3.32 0.46 12.15
C GLY A 119 -3.17 0.74 13.65
N LYS A 120 -4.12 0.25 14.46
CA LYS A 120 -4.06 0.38 15.93
C LYS A 120 -2.86 -0.34 16.52
N LEU A 121 -2.60 -1.58 16.11
CA LEU A 121 -1.47 -2.37 16.60
C LEU A 121 -0.12 -1.76 16.19
N MET A 122 -0.01 -1.25 14.97
CA MET A 122 1.20 -0.55 14.51
C MET A 122 1.46 0.72 15.33
N GLN A 123 0.43 1.52 15.62
CA GLN A 123 0.58 2.71 16.46
C GLN A 123 0.95 2.37 17.91
N GLN A 124 0.44 1.28 18.44
CA GLN A 124 0.73 0.83 19.81
C GLN A 124 2.13 0.22 19.96
N ALA A 125 2.71 -0.29 18.87
CA ALA A 125 4.01 -0.96 18.90
C ALA A 125 5.17 -0.01 19.22
N VAL A 126 5.04 1.28 18.91
CA VAL A 126 6.07 2.30 19.13
C VAL A 126 5.43 3.53 19.75
N PRO A 127 5.95 4.05 20.89
CA PRO A 127 5.47 5.29 21.47
C PRO A 127 5.54 6.45 20.46
N GLU A 128 4.51 7.29 20.45
CA GLU A 128 4.44 8.43 19.54
C GLU A 128 5.67 9.32 19.67
N GLY A 129 6.24 9.75 18.54
CA GLY A 129 7.42 10.61 18.49
C GLY A 129 8.76 9.90 18.68
N THR A 130 8.79 8.59 18.95
CA THR A 130 10.03 7.81 19.14
C THR A 130 10.50 7.08 17.90
N GLY A 131 9.63 6.89 16.91
CA GLY A 131 9.94 6.35 15.59
C GLY A 131 10.01 7.43 14.53
N ALA A 132 10.63 7.13 13.39
CA ALA A 132 10.68 8.00 12.22
C ALA A 132 10.77 7.21 10.92
N MET A 133 10.39 7.86 9.83
CA MET A 133 10.62 7.40 8.46
C MET A 133 11.19 8.56 7.62
N TYR A 134 12.16 8.24 6.76
CA TYR A 134 12.76 9.20 5.85
C TYR A 134 12.81 8.64 4.43
N ALA A 135 12.47 9.47 3.45
CA ALA A 135 12.67 9.14 2.04
C ALA A 135 14.09 9.55 1.61
N ILE A 136 14.87 8.59 1.13
CA ILE A 136 16.21 8.79 0.60
C ILE A 136 16.14 8.80 -0.92
N ILE A 137 16.58 9.89 -1.52
CA ILE A 137 16.50 10.12 -2.96
C ILE A 137 17.90 10.24 -3.57
N GLY A 138 18.12 9.52 -4.65
CA GLY A 138 19.34 9.66 -5.47
C GLY A 138 20.56 8.92 -4.91
N LEU A 139 20.35 7.81 -4.20
CA LEU A 139 21.40 6.92 -3.70
C LEU A 139 20.99 5.48 -4.01
N ASP A 140 21.98 4.61 -4.28
CA ASP A 140 21.71 3.19 -4.52
C ASP A 140 21.34 2.41 -3.26
N ASN A 141 20.69 1.26 -3.44
CA ASN A 141 20.18 0.45 -2.34
C ASN A 141 21.27 -0.02 -1.38
N ASP A 142 22.42 -0.47 -1.91
CA ASP A 142 23.51 -1.01 -1.09
C ASP A 142 24.11 0.06 -0.18
N ALA A 143 24.32 1.27 -0.71
CA ALA A 143 24.79 2.41 0.07
C ALA A 143 23.80 2.79 1.19
N ILE A 144 22.48 2.76 0.91
CA ILE A 144 21.44 3.01 1.91
C ILE A 144 21.43 1.93 2.99
N ILE A 145 21.48 0.66 2.60
CA ILE A 145 21.52 -0.48 3.52
C ILE A 145 22.76 -0.40 4.42
N ASN A 146 23.92 -0.06 3.86
CA ASN A 146 25.16 0.11 4.63
C ASN A 146 25.06 1.30 5.61
N ALA A 147 24.48 2.42 5.19
CA ALA A 147 24.25 3.57 6.07
C ALA A 147 23.35 3.20 7.25
N CYS A 148 22.27 2.44 7.00
CA CYS A 148 21.41 1.94 8.06
C CYS A 148 22.18 1.05 9.05
N LYS A 149 22.97 0.09 8.57
CA LYS A 149 23.79 -0.78 9.43
C LYS A 149 24.77 0.00 10.33
N GLN A 150 25.42 1.02 9.77
CA GLN A 150 26.32 1.88 10.53
C GLN A 150 25.59 2.74 11.58
N ALA A 151 24.34 3.12 11.27
CA ALA A 151 23.53 3.95 12.14
C ALA A 151 22.83 3.21 13.28
N GLU A 152 22.77 1.88 13.27
CA GLU A 152 22.06 1.08 14.28
C GLU A 152 22.49 1.43 15.71
N GLN A 153 23.77 1.26 16.04
CA GLN A 153 24.33 1.59 17.36
C GLN A 153 23.45 1.10 18.54
N GLY A 154 22.88 -0.11 18.40
CA GLY A 154 21.97 -0.70 19.37
C GLY A 154 20.50 -0.33 19.21
N GLU A 155 20.13 0.46 18.20
CA GLU A 155 18.76 0.82 17.87
C GLU A 155 18.36 0.29 16.48
N VAL A 156 17.06 0.14 16.24
CA VAL A 156 16.54 -0.33 14.94
C VAL A 156 16.54 0.80 13.93
N VAL A 157 17.14 0.58 12.77
CA VAL A 157 16.93 1.35 11.54
C VAL A 157 17.22 0.44 10.33
N SER A 158 16.35 0.50 9.33
CA SER A 158 16.52 -0.30 8.11
C SER A 158 15.86 0.37 6.89
N ALA A 159 16.27 -0.05 5.70
CA ALA A 159 15.58 0.24 4.46
C ALA A 159 14.29 -0.57 4.41
N VAL A 160 13.15 0.09 4.24
CA VAL A 160 11.82 -0.53 4.43
C VAL A 160 10.92 -0.46 3.20
N ASN A 161 11.08 0.51 2.31
CA ASN A 161 10.33 0.58 1.06
C ASN A 161 11.29 0.81 -0.10
N PHE A 162 11.48 -0.20 -0.91
CA PHE A 162 12.23 -0.09 -2.17
C PHE A 162 11.25 0.33 -3.27
N ASN A 163 10.99 1.63 -3.36
CA ASN A 163 9.92 2.18 -4.19
C ASN A 163 10.27 2.31 -5.67
N SER A 164 11.49 2.69 -5.97
CA SER A 164 12.07 2.70 -7.32
C SER A 164 13.59 2.81 -7.23
N PRO A 165 14.34 2.57 -8.32
CA PRO A 165 15.76 2.89 -8.34
C PRO A 165 16.00 4.34 -7.89
N GLY A 166 16.85 4.53 -6.89
CA GLY A 166 17.12 5.84 -6.31
C GLY A 166 16.03 6.45 -5.43
N GLN A 167 15.02 5.68 -5.03
CA GLN A 167 13.99 6.13 -4.07
C GLN A 167 13.67 5.01 -3.08
N VAL A 168 14.21 5.13 -1.88
CA VAL A 168 14.05 4.16 -0.79
C VAL A 168 13.65 4.87 0.49
N VAL A 169 12.72 4.29 1.24
CA VAL A 169 12.36 4.77 2.57
C VAL A 169 13.11 3.98 3.61
N ILE A 170 13.67 4.68 4.60
CA ILE A 170 14.26 4.09 5.81
C ILE A 170 13.36 4.35 7.01
N ALA A 171 13.32 3.43 7.96
CA ALA A 171 12.49 3.53 9.15
C ALA A 171 13.15 2.87 10.37
N GLY A 172 12.77 3.33 11.54
CA GLY A 172 13.24 2.79 12.80
C GLY A 172 13.09 3.76 13.97
N ALA A 173 13.94 3.59 14.98
CA ALA A 173 14.05 4.54 16.08
C ALA A 173 14.51 5.91 15.56
N LYS A 174 13.88 6.99 16.02
CA LYS A 174 14.08 8.35 15.49
C LYS A 174 15.55 8.74 15.41
N ALA A 175 16.31 8.57 16.49
CA ALA A 175 17.73 8.93 16.50
C ALA A 175 18.56 8.11 15.50
N ALA A 176 18.29 6.81 15.38
CA ALA A 176 18.97 5.95 14.41
C ALA A 176 18.63 6.30 12.96
N VAL A 177 17.37 6.62 12.67
CA VAL A 177 16.94 7.09 11.34
C VAL A 177 17.59 8.42 10.98
N GLU A 178 17.71 9.35 11.93
CA GLU A 178 18.39 10.64 11.71
C GLU A 178 19.90 10.43 11.43
N ARG A 179 20.56 9.52 12.14
CA ARG A 179 21.96 9.15 11.85
C ARG A 179 22.11 8.50 10.47
N ALA A 180 21.20 7.57 10.12
CA ALA A 180 21.21 6.93 8.81
C ALA A 180 20.98 7.93 7.68
N ALA A 181 20.05 8.87 7.85
CA ALA A 181 19.79 9.94 6.89
C ALA A 181 21.01 10.82 6.66
N ALA A 182 21.73 11.19 7.72
CA ALA A 182 23.00 11.94 7.64
C ALA A 182 24.06 11.16 6.88
N LEU A 183 24.26 9.87 7.18
CA LEU A 183 25.21 9.01 6.46
C LEU A 183 24.82 8.84 4.98
N CYS A 184 23.55 8.73 4.67
CA CYS A 184 23.08 8.71 3.27
C CYS A 184 23.45 10.02 2.54
N LYS A 185 23.30 11.17 3.18
CA LYS A 185 23.70 12.47 2.62
C LYS A 185 25.20 12.53 2.38
N GLU A 186 26.01 12.09 3.32
CA GLU A 186 27.46 11.99 3.17
C GLU A 186 27.88 11.03 2.03
N ALA A 187 27.13 9.94 1.83
CA ALA A 187 27.34 9.00 0.75
C ALA A 187 26.86 9.50 -0.63
N GLY A 188 26.26 10.68 -0.71
CA GLY A 188 25.87 11.32 -1.97
C GLY A 188 24.38 11.34 -2.28
N ALA A 189 23.51 11.01 -1.33
CA ALA A 189 22.06 11.15 -1.53
C ALA A 189 21.70 12.60 -1.87
N LYS A 190 20.87 12.79 -2.89
CA LYS A 190 20.39 14.12 -3.29
C LYS A 190 19.49 14.73 -2.23
N ARG A 191 18.65 13.92 -1.61
CA ARG A 191 17.73 14.33 -0.54
C ARG A 191 17.57 13.23 0.50
N ALA A 192 17.36 13.63 1.74
CA ALA A 192 16.89 12.78 2.84
C ALA A 192 15.75 13.56 3.52
N LEU A 193 14.51 13.14 3.28
CA LEU A 193 13.31 13.90 3.63
C LEU A 193 12.53 13.17 4.72
N PRO A 194 12.25 13.82 5.87
CA PRO A 194 11.37 13.25 6.87
C PRO A 194 9.95 13.10 6.31
N LEU A 195 9.32 11.97 6.59
CA LEU A 195 7.92 11.73 6.24
C LEU A 195 7.03 12.09 7.43
N ALA A 196 5.88 12.70 7.14
CA ALA A 196 4.87 13.04 8.14
C ALA A 196 4.04 11.80 8.53
N VAL A 197 4.69 10.80 9.12
CA VAL A 197 4.07 9.56 9.59
C VAL A 197 4.43 9.31 11.05
N SER A 198 3.49 8.73 11.82
CA SER A 198 3.65 8.47 13.23
C SER A 198 4.25 7.10 13.57
N VAL A 199 4.33 6.21 12.58
CA VAL A 199 4.71 4.80 12.79
C VAL A 199 5.87 4.41 11.87
N PRO A 200 6.97 3.86 12.42
CA PRO A 200 8.08 3.33 11.63
C PRO A 200 7.74 1.95 11.07
N SER A 201 7.02 1.93 9.94
CA SER A 201 6.49 0.71 9.31
C SER A 201 7.60 -0.15 8.71
N HIS A 202 7.33 -1.45 8.59
CA HIS A 202 8.14 -2.44 7.85
C HIS A 202 9.56 -2.66 8.39
N CYS A 203 9.83 -2.30 9.63
CA CYS A 203 11.08 -2.61 10.34
C CYS A 203 10.82 -3.50 11.56
N ALA A 204 11.88 -3.96 12.22
CA ALA A 204 11.80 -4.87 13.37
C ALA A 204 10.95 -4.34 14.54
N LEU A 205 10.76 -3.02 14.66
CA LEU A 205 9.89 -2.41 15.68
C LEU A 205 8.42 -2.81 15.53
N MET A 206 8.01 -3.29 14.34
CA MET A 206 6.63 -3.74 14.08
C MET A 206 6.40 -5.22 14.45
N LYS A 207 7.42 -5.95 14.90
CA LYS A 207 7.26 -7.37 15.26
C LYS A 207 6.18 -7.63 16.31
N PRO A 208 6.05 -6.83 17.41
CA PRO A 208 4.97 -7.01 18.36
C PRO A 208 3.58 -6.83 17.76
N ALA A 209 3.41 -5.87 16.85
CA ALA A 209 2.17 -5.67 16.10
C ALA A 209 1.86 -6.87 15.20
N ALA A 210 2.87 -7.40 14.52
CA ALA A 210 2.75 -8.58 13.67
C ALA A 210 2.30 -9.82 14.45
N ASP A 211 2.83 -10.04 15.62
CA ASP A 211 2.48 -11.18 16.49
C ASP A 211 1.00 -11.12 16.93
N GLN A 212 0.52 -9.93 17.28
CA GLN A 212 -0.89 -9.73 17.63
C GLN A 212 -1.82 -9.84 16.40
N LEU A 213 -1.39 -9.29 15.25
CA LEU A 213 -2.17 -9.41 14.00
C LEU A 213 -2.30 -10.86 13.56
N SER A 214 -1.26 -11.68 13.77
CA SER A 214 -1.26 -13.11 13.47
C SER A 214 -2.43 -13.83 14.16
N VAL A 215 -2.69 -13.53 15.43
CA VAL A 215 -3.80 -14.12 16.18
C VAL A 215 -5.15 -13.78 15.53
N SER A 216 -5.34 -12.54 15.11
CA SER A 216 -6.57 -12.11 14.45
C SER A 216 -6.74 -12.74 13.07
N LEU A 217 -5.65 -12.90 12.31
CA LEU A 217 -5.65 -13.55 11.00
C LEU A 217 -6.05 -15.04 11.07
N GLU A 218 -5.78 -15.72 12.17
CA GLU A 218 -6.16 -17.14 12.34
C GLU A 218 -7.69 -17.32 12.33
N SER A 219 -8.44 -16.34 12.81
CA SER A 219 -9.91 -16.37 12.85
C SER A 219 -10.58 -15.96 11.54
N ILE A 220 -9.83 -15.44 10.58
CA ILE A 220 -10.36 -14.96 9.29
C ILE A 220 -10.25 -16.07 8.23
N THR A 221 -11.35 -16.31 7.52
CA THR A 221 -11.35 -17.23 6.39
C THR A 221 -10.70 -16.59 5.17
N LEU A 222 -9.66 -17.22 4.64
CA LEU A 222 -9.01 -16.83 3.39
C LEU A 222 -9.36 -17.85 2.30
N LYS A 223 -9.79 -17.34 1.14
CA LYS A 223 -10.09 -18.14 -0.04
C LYS A 223 -8.91 -18.11 -1.01
N ALA A 224 -8.87 -19.07 -1.93
CA ALA A 224 -7.91 -19.02 -3.03
C ALA A 224 -8.18 -17.79 -3.92
N PRO A 225 -7.14 -17.07 -4.37
CA PRO A 225 -7.31 -15.89 -5.23
C PRO A 225 -7.84 -16.28 -6.62
N VAL A 226 -8.79 -15.50 -7.14
CA VAL A 226 -9.28 -15.65 -8.52
C VAL A 226 -8.37 -14.97 -9.54
N VAL A 227 -7.54 -14.06 -9.09
CA VAL A 227 -6.44 -13.41 -9.82
C VAL A 227 -5.21 -13.47 -8.93
N ALA A 228 -4.06 -13.79 -9.51
CA ALA A 228 -2.80 -13.84 -8.77
C ALA A 228 -2.50 -12.51 -8.07
N VAL A 229 -2.07 -12.54 -6.80
CA VAL A 229 -1.67 -11.37 -6.02
C VAL A 229 -0.21 -11.51 -5.61
N LEU A 230 0.66 -10.63 -6.08
CA LEU A 230 2.06 -10.59 -5.65
C LEU A 230 2.15 -9.95 -4.27
N ASN A 231 2.73 -10.66 -3.30
CA ASN A 231 2.95 -10.14 -1.96
C ASN A 231 4.18 -9.23 -1.89
N ASN A 232 4.22 -8.34 -0.89
CA ASN A 232 5.31 -7.37 -0.73
C ASN A 232 6.63 -8.00 -0.27
N VAL A 233 6.58 -9.07 0.52
CA VAL A 233 7.76 -9.62 1.20
C VAL A 233 8.60 -10.55 0.33
N ASP A 234 7.95 -11.38 -0.51
CA ASP A 234 8.61 -12.42 -1.31
C ASP A 234 8.49 -12.17 -2.82
N VAL A 235 7.64 -11.22 -3.22
CA VAL A 235 7.28 -10.97 -4.63
C VAL A 235 6.75 -12.25 -5.30
N LYS A 236 5.90 -12.96 -4.56
CA LYS A 236 5.27 -14.22 -4.98
C LYS A 236 3.76 -14.14 -4.93
N ALA A 237 3.11 -14.88 -5.82
CA ALA A 237 1.68 -15.11 -5.79
C ALA A 237 1.41 -16.43 -5.04
N GLU A 238 0.92 -16.32 -3.82
CA GLU A 238 0.54 -17.47 -3.01
C GLU A 238 -0.94 -17.81 -3.23
N THR A 239 -1.28 -19.08 -3.21
CA THR A 239 -2.66 -19.58 -3.38
C THR A 239 -3.20 -20.24 -2.12
N ASP A 240 -2.30 -20.65 -1.24
CA ASP A 240 -2.62 -21.31 0.02
C ASP A 240 -2.88 -20.30 1.14
N ALA A 241 -3.95 -20.50 1.90
CA ALA A 241 -4.35 -19.61 2.99
C ALA A 241 -3.27 -19.45 4.07
N VAL A 242 -2.52 -20.51 4.40
CA VAL A 242 -1.44 -20.45 5.40
C VAL A 242 -0.27 -19.62 4.90
N ALA A 243 0.11 -19.81 3.63
CA ALA A 243 1.18 -19.03 3.00
C ALA A 243 0.80 -17.54 2.89
N ILE A 244 -0.44 -17.22 2.55
CA ILE A 244 -0.94 -15.83 2.49
C ILE A 244 -0.91 -15.19 3.88
N ARG A 245 -1.41 -15.86 4.93
CA ARG A 245 -1.33 -15.36 6.32
C ARG A 245 0.10 -15.09 6.75
N ASN A 246 0.99 -16.04 6.49
CA ASN A 246 2.40 -15.89 6.82
C ASN A 246 3.03 -14.68 6.14
N ALA A 247 2.76 -14.47 4.86
CA ALA A 247 3.24 -13.30 4.12
C ALA A 247 2.70 -11.99 4.70
N LEU A 248 1.42 -11.91 5.06
CA LEU A 248 0.81 -10.73 5.68
C LEU A 248 1.40 -10.41 7.06
N VAL A 249 1.68 -11.42 7.88
CA VAL A 249 2.33 -11.24 9.18
C VAL A 249 3.76 -10.69 9.02
N ARG A 250 4.54 -11.29 8.14
CA ARG A 250 5.92 -10.85 7.85
C ARG A 250 5.98 -9.47 7.21
N GLN A 251 4.94 -9.07 6.47
CA GLN A 251 4.87 -7.77 5.82
C GLN A 251 5.01 -6.60 6.81
N LEU A 252 4.51 -6.71 8.05
CA LEU A 252 4.57 -5.62 9.01
C LEU A 252 6.00 -5.24 9.41
N TYR A 253 6.91 -6.22 9.45
CA TYR A 253 8.29 -6.01 9.89
C TYR A 253 9.35 -6.33 8.83
N SER A 254 8.93 -6.48 7.58
CA SER A 254 9.80 -6.75 6.43
C SER A 254 9.65 -5.67 5.36
N PRO A 255 10.66 -5.45 4.53
CA PRO A 255 10.61 -4.45 3.48
C PRO A 255 9.51 -4.70 2.45
N VAL A 256 8.93 -3.62 1.94
CA VAL A 256 8.08 -3.61 0.74
C VAL A 256 8.98 -3.59 -0.49
N ARG A 257 9.02 -4.67 -1.23
CA ARG A 257 9.86 -4.88 -2.42
C ARG A 257 9.13 -4.42 -3.69
N TRP A 258 8.75 -3.14 -3.71
CA TRP A 258 7.90 -2.60 -4.78
C TRP A 258 8.59 -2.58 -6.14
N THR A 259 9.85 -2.17 -6.19
CA THR A 259 10.65 -2.19 -7.43
C THR A 259 10.63 -3.58 -8.07
N GLU A 260 10.96 -4.61 -7.31
CA GLU A 260 10.98 -6.00 -7.79
C GLU A 260 9.57 -6.50 -8.19
N THR A 261 8.52 -6.02 -7.50
CA THR A 261 7.13 -6.35 -7.84
C THR A 261 6.77 -5.84 -9.24
N VAL A 262 7.10 -4.59 -9.53
CA VAL A 262 6.83 -3.99 -10.86
C VAL A 262 7.71 -4.61 -11.95
N GLU A 263 9.00 -4.84 -11.66
CA GLU A 263 9.91 -5.55 -12.58
C GLU A 263 9.38 -6.93 -12.96
N LYS A 264 8.89 -7.70 -11.97
CA LYS A 264 8.30 -9.02 -12.20
C LYS A 264 7.05 -8.97 -13.07
N MET A 265 6.19 -7.97 -12.88
CA MET A 265 5.03 -7.76 -13.75
C MET A 265 5.47 -7.53 -15.20
N GLY A 266 6.45 -6.65 -15.43
CA GLY A 266 7.00 -6.40 -16.77
C GLY A 266 7.62 -7.66 -17.40
N GLN A 267 8.41 -8.41 -16.65
CA GLN A 267 9.02 -9.68 -17.09
C GLN A 267 7.96 -10.73 -17.46
N ASN A 268 6.80 -10.70 -16.83
CA ASN A 268 5.67 -11.59 -17.13
C ASN A 268 4.80 -11.09 -18.29
N GLY A 269 5.22 -10.04 -18.98
CA GLY A 269 4.57 -9.53 -20.18
C GLY A 269 3.40 -8.59 -19.91
N VAL A 270 3.30 -8.01 -18.72
CA VAL A 270 2.37 -6.91 -18.44
C VAL A 270 2.85 -5.68 -19.21
N GLU A 271 1.94 -5.01 -19.90
CA GLU A 271 2.20 -3.83 -20.72
C GLU A 271 1.66 -2.54 -20.09
N VAL A 272 0.60 -2.68 -19.24
CA VAL A 272 -0.06 -1.56 -18.59
C VAL A 272 -0.25 -1.84 -17.10
N LEU A 273 0.16 -0.91 -16.24
CA LEU A 273 -0.21 -0.88 -14.83
C LEU A 273 -1.37 0.09 -14.63
N VAL A 274 -2.45 -0.41 -14.03
CA VAL A 274 -3.62 0.38 -13.68
C VAL A 274 -3.64 0.55 -12.17
N GLU A 275 -3.37 1.75 -11.67
CA GLU A 275 -3.51 2.09 -10.25
C GLU A 275 -4.99 2.33 -9.94
N VAL A 276 -5.57 1.47 -9.09
CA VAL A 276 -6.99 1.45 -8.73
C VAL A 276 -7.17 2.01 -7.33
N GLY A 277 -7.74 3.19 -7.22
CA GLY A 277 -7.93 3.88 -5.94
C GLY A 277 -7.45 5.32 -5.95
N PRO A 278 -7.46 6.00 -4.79
CA PRO A 278 -7.13 7.42 -4.72
C PRO A 278 -5.65 7.70 -5.04
N GLY A 279 -5.39 8.86 -5.64
CA GLY A 279 -4.03 9.32 -5.97
C GLY A 279 -3.46 8.68 -7.23
N LYS A 280 -2.14 8.88 -7.40
CA LYS A 280 -1.34 8.38 -8.54
C LYS A 280 0.11 8.13 -8.17
N VAL A 281 0.35 7.71 -6.94
CA VAL A 281 1.71 7.53 -6.40
C VAL A 281 2.42 6.38 -7.10
N LEU A 282 1.75 5.24 -7.23
CA LEU A 282 2.33 4.04 -7.85
C LEU A 282 2.54 4.23 -9.35
N ASN A 283 1.60 4.93 -10.02
CA ASN A 283 1.75 5.35 -11.40
C ASN A 283 3.05 6.17 -11.58
N GLY A 284 3.30 7.14 -10.71
CA GLY A 284 4.50 7.96 -10.76
C GLY A 284 5.82 7.20 -10.56
N LEU A 285 5.80 6.05 -9.87
CA LEU A 285 6.96 5.19 -9.66
C LEU A 285 7.26 4.29 -10.87
N THR A 286 6.22 3.87 -11.58
CA THR A 286 6.31 2.80 -12.59
C THR A 286 7.35 3.09 -13.68
N LYS A 287 7.34 4.28 -14.27
CA LYS A 287 8.29 4.67 -15.32
C LYS A 287 9.75 4.67 -14.88
N ARG A 288 10.00 4.88 -13.59
CA ARG A 288 11.35 4.86 -13.01
C ARG A 288 11.85 3.43 -12.79
N ILE A 289 10.93 2.47 -12.74
CA ILE A 289 11.23 1.05 -12.51
C ILE A 289 11.39 0.34 -13.86
N VAL A 290 10.35 0.42 -14.72
CA VAL A 290 10.34 -0.19 -16.05
C VAL A 290 9.80 0.85 -17.04
N ASP A 291 10.67 1.47 -17.78
CA ASP A 291 10.35 2.58 -18.71
C ASP A 291 9.35 2.19 -19.81
N SER A 292 9.34 0.92 -20.21
CA SER A 292 8.43 0.40 -21.23
C SER A 292 7.00 0.16 -20.74
N LEU A 293 6.75 0.14 -19.41
CA LEU A 293 5.42 -0.04 -18.87
C LEU A 293 4.61 1.26 -18.94
N GLN A 294 3.46 1.19 -19.58
CA GLN A 294 2.47 2.25 -19.49
C GLN A 294 1.81 2.21 -18.10
N ALA A 295 1.63 3.36 -17.45
CA ALA A 295 0.97 3.44 -16.17
C ALA A 295 -0.17 4.47 -16.22
N VAL A 296 -1.32 4.09 -15.71
CA VAL A 296 -2.51 4.94 -15.61
C VAL A 296 -3.15 4.79 -14.24
N SER A 297 -3.87 5.80 -13.79
CA SER A 297 -4.62 5.77 -12.53
C SER A 297 -6.11 5.85 -12.82
N VAL A 298 -6.92 5.11 -12.07
CA VAL A 298 -8.38 5.12 -12.15
C VAL A 298 -8.94 5.52 -10.79
N ASN A 299 -9.47 6.74 -10.71
CA ASN A 299 -10.06 7.27 -9.49
C ASN A 299 -11.14 8.35 -9.74
N ASP A 300 -11.44 8.63 -11.00
CA ASP A 300 -12.50 9.53 -11.43
C ASP A 300 -13.18 9.01 -12.72
N VAL A 301 -14.25 9.65 -13.13
CA VAL A 301 -15.04 9.24 -14.30
C VAL A 301 -14.22 9.30 -15.59
N LYS A 302 -13.46 10.37 -15.77
CA LYS A 302 -12.64 10.58 -16.97
C LYS A 302 -11.55 9.51 -17.12
N SER A 303 -10.83 9.21 -16.06
CA SER A 303 -9.80 8.18 -16.07
C SER A 303 -10.38 6.78 -16.30
N LEU A 304 -11.55 6.51 -15.72
CA LEU A 304 -12.28 5.27 -15.97
C LEU A 304 -12.71 5.14 -17.43
N ASP A 305 -13.26 6.20 -18.02
CA ASP A 305 -13.76 6.19 -19.41
C ASP A 305 -12.65 5.98 -20.45
N SER A 306 -11.43 6.39 -20.14
CA SER A 306 -10.29 6.27 -21.05
C SER A 306 -9.66 4.86 -21.08
N ILE A 307 -10.08 3.95 -20.20
CA ILE A 307 -9.41 2.65 -20.01
C ILE A 307 -9.46 1.76 -21.26
N GLU A 308 -10.58 1.72 -21.98
CA GLU A 308 -10.68 0.89 -23.19
C GLU A 308 -9.67 1.32 -24.26
N GLU A 309 -9.49 2.63 -24.43
CA GLU A 309 -8.50 3.19 -25.35
C GLU A 309 -7.04 2.85 -24.90
N VAL A 310 -6.80 2.93 -23.62
CA VAL A 310 -5.48 2.60 -23.04
C VAL A 310 -5.14 1.13 -23.24
N LEU A 311 -6.12 0.23 -23.08
CA LEU A 311 -5.91 -1.22 -23.16
C LEU A 311 -6.07 -1.79 -24.58
N ALA A 312 -6.54 -0.99 -25.52
CA ALA A 312 -6.60 -1.38 -26.92
C ALA A 312 -5.17 -1.55 -27.49
#